data_bee714fdad29112c4dc340d130f14928
#
_entry.id   bee714fdad29112c4dc340d130f14928
#
_cell.length_a   1.000
_cell.length_b   1.000
_cell.length_c   1.000
_cell.angle_alpha   90.00
_cell.angle_beta   90.00
_cell.angle_gamma   90.00
#
_symmetry.space_group_name_H-M   'P 1'
#
loop_
_entity.id
_entity.type
_entity.pdbx_description
1 polymer ?
#
loop_
_entity_poly.entity_id
_entity_poly.type
_entity_poly.pdbx_seq_one_letter_code
_entity_poly.pdbx_strand_id
1 'polypeptide(L)'
;MADEQKKDDCARATEETAQAAVAAEEPEARPTAPAASDSGDELEAARQDIPGVLPVLPVRDVVIFNYMILPLFIGREKSVQAVDAALKAGRHLLVCAQKEESTDDPQPQDLYAVGTVVQIMRMLKMPDSRVKILVQGVSRARITQFRQVNPYLEAQIDPIAEQAPPADTTLEALLRSVREQSEKVLALRGLSSPDVLGVLQGVDDPGRLADLVAANMRMKTAEAQGILEAENPLDRLMLVNTHLQHEVEVATV
;
A
#
# COMPACT_ATOMS: atom_id res chain seq x y z
N MET A 1 37.40 -56.00 -20.91
CA MET A 1 37.39 -55.38 -19.58
C MET A 1 37.64 -53.88 -19.64
N ALA A 2 37.22 -53.18 -20.66
CA ALA A 2 37.37 -51.72 -20.76
C ALA A 2 36.09 -51.01 -21.20
N ASP A 3 34.96 -51.73 -21.32
CA ASP A 3 33.69 -51.20 -21.80
C ASP A 3 32.59 -51.06 -20.71
N GLU A 4 32.82 -51.69 -19.54
CA GLU A 4 31.86 -51.59 -18.40
C GLU A 4 32.10 -50.37 -17.50
N GLN A 5 33.33 -49.85 -17.48
CA GLN A 5 33.69 -48.69 -16.63
C GLN A 5 33.19 -47.33 -17.14
N LYS A 6 32.78 -47.28 -18.43
CA LYS A 6 32.32 -46.06 -19.10
C LYS A 6 30.81 -45.80 -18.97
N LYS A 7 30.05 -46.82 -18.51
CA LYS A 7 28.59 -46.69 -18.28
C LYS A 7 28.23 -46.21 -16.86
N ASP A 8 29.10 -46.46 -15.87
CA ASP A 8 28.85 -46.05 -14.51
C ASP A 8 29.20 -44.59 -14.23
N ASP A 9 30.12 -44.00 -15.00
CA ASP A 9 30.44 -42.57 -14.87
C ASP A 9 29.41 -41.65 -15.55
N CYS A 10 28.60 -42.14 -16.48
CA CYS A 10 27.54 -41.36 -17.13
C CYS A 10 26.23 -41.34 -16.32
N ALA A 11 26.03 -42.32 -15.41
CA ALA A 11 24.85 -42.36 -14.54
C ALA A 11 25.00 -41.52 -13.26
N ARG A 12 26.25 -41.24 -12.87
CA ARG A 12 26.50 -40.40 -11.67
C ARG A 12 26.50 -38.91 -11.93
N ALA A 13 26.65 -38.48 -13.17
CA ALA A 13 26.63 -37.07 -13.58
C ALA A 13 25.23 -36.52 -13.82
N THR A 14 24.19 -37.35 -13.85
CA THR A 14 22.79 -36.94 -14.09
C THR A 14 21.93 -36.85 -12.82
N GLU A 15 22.43 -37.35 -11.67
CA GLU A 15 21.71 -37.22 -10.39
C GLU A 15 22.12 -35.99 -9.54
N GLU A 16 23.26 -35.37 -9.84
CA GLU A 16 23.75 -34.20 -9.08
C GLU A 16 23.25 -32.87 -9.61
N THR A 17 22.51 -32.83 -10.73
CA THR A 17 21.93 -31.63 -11.33
C THR A 17 20.42 -31.51 -11.11
N ALA A 18 19.80 -32.44 -10.40
CA ALA A 18 18.35 -32.44 -10.14
C ALA A 18 17.94 -31.96 -8.70
N GLN A 19 18.88 -31.53 -7.86
CA GLN A 19 18.62 -31.14 -6.49
C GLN A 19 18.89 -29.65 -6.13
N ALA A 20 19.04 -28.80 -7.13
CA ALA A 20 19.27 -27.34 -6.92
C ALA A 20 18.18 -26.46 -7.53
N ALA A 21 16.92 -26.85 -7.41
CA ALA A 21 15.78 -26.01 -7.76
C ALA A 21 14.68 -26.14 -6.71
N VAL A 22 15.04 -25.99 -5.43
CA VAL A 22 14.07 -25.64 -4.40
C VAL A 22 13.97 -24.13 -4.39
N ALA A 23 12.80 -23.66 -4.83
CA ALA A 23 12.39 -22.27 -4.85
C ALA A 23 12.76 -21.57 -3.54
N ALA A 24 13.61 -20.56 -3.63
CA ALA A 24 13.65 -19.52 -2.63
C ALA A 24 12.34 -18.74 -2.78
N GLU A 25 11.38 -18.97 -1.89
CA GLU A 25 10.31 -18.04 -1.60
C GLU A 25 10.99 -16.73 -1.17
N GLU A 26 10.98 -15.75 -2.07
CA GLU A 26 11.33 -14.38 -1.69
C GLU A 26 10.34 -13.93 -0.62
N PRO A 27 10.82 -13.38 0.50
CA PRO A 27 9.94 -12.88 1.55
C PRO A 27 9.05 -11.78 0.96
N GLU A 28 7.74 -11.90 1.19
CA GLU A 28 6.75 -10.86 0.88
C GLU A 28 7.32 -9.49 1.27
N ALA A 29 7.42 -8.60 0.29
CA ALA A 29 7.96 -7.26 0.47
C ALA A 29 7.01 -6.50 1.41
N ARG A 30 7.41 -6.39 2.67
CA ARG A 30 6.73 -5.56 3.67
C ARG A 30 6.74 -4.12 3.22
N PRO A 31 5.65 -3.36 3.41
CA PRO A 31 5.65 -1.92 3.20
C PRO A 31 6.73 -1.29 4.09
N THR A 32 7.70 -0.65 3.49
CA THR A 32 8.72 0.13 4.20
C THR A 32 8.23 1.56 4.31
N ALA A 33 8.18 2.07 5.52
CA ALA A 33 7.94 3.49 5.75
C ALA A 33 9.10 4.30 5.14
N PRO A 34 8.82 5.41 4.43
CA PRO A 34 9.88 6.24 3.85
C PRO A 34 10.72 6.92 4.92
N ALA A 35 12.03 7.00 4.69
CA ALA A 35 12.92 7.83 5.47
C ALA A 35 12.50 9.31 5.37
N ALA A 36 12.24 9.92 6.51
CA ALA A 36 11.55 11.21 6.64
C ALA A 36 12.53 12.39 6.53
N SER A 37 13.04 12.77 5.36
CA SER A 37 13.75 14.05 5.29
C SER A 37 13.75 14.77 3.94
N ASP A 38 13.37 14.12 2.81
CA ASP A 38 13.44 14.82 1.51
C ASP A 38 12.15 14.71 0.68
N SER A 39 11.19 13.92 1.14
CA SER A 39 9.97 13.60 0.39
C SER A 39 8.79 14.55 0.63
N GLY A 40 8.89 15.48 1.56
CA GLY A 40 7.79 16.39 1.91
C GLY A 40 7.46 17.38 0.79
N ASP A 41 8.47 18.06 0.28
CA ASP A 41 8.30 19.11 -0.75
C ASP A 41 7.91 18.49 -2.12
N GLU A 42 8.47 17.33 -2.46
CA GLU A 42 8.12 16.62 -3.70
C GLU A 42 6.67 16.09 -3.67
N LEU A 43 6.20 15.63 -2.51
CA LEU A 43 4.83 15.19 -2.33
C LEU A 43 3.83 16.35 -2.32
N GLU A 44 4.19 17.50 -1.76
CA GLU A 44 3.36 18.71 -1.84
C GLU A 44 3.25 19.22 -3.28
N ALA A 45 4.31 19.20 -4.04
CA ALA A 45 4.29 19.51 -5.46
C ALA A 45 3.41 18.51 -6.24
N ALA A 46 3.53 17.20 -5.95
CA ALA A 46 2.71 16.17 -6.59
C ALA A 46 1.22 16.30 -6.25
N ARG A 47 0.86 16.87 -5.08
CA ARG A 47 -0.53 17.16 -4.71
C ARG A 47 -1.14 18.31 -5.50
N GLN A 48 -0.35 19.30 -5.89
CA GLN A 48 -0.81 20.47 -6.65
C GLN A 48 -1.13 20.14 -8.11
N ASP A 49 -0.52 19.09 -8.67
CA ASP A 49 -0.65 18.69 -10.07
C ASP A 49 -1.59 17.49 -10.30
N ILE A 50 -2.44 17.13 -9.33
CA ILE A 50 -3.37 16.00 -9.47
C ILE A 50 -4.44 16.34 -10.52
N PRO A 51 -4.52 15.61 -11.65
CA PRO A 51 -5.57 15.79 -12.63
C PRO A 51 -6.96 15.43 -12.06
N GLY A 52 -7.99 16.17 -12.43
CA GLY A 52 -9.36 15.88 -12.00
C GLY A 52 -9.96 14.59 -12.61
N VAL A 53 -9.25 13.94 -13.54
CA VAL A 53 -9.63 12.66 -14.16
C VAL A 53 -8.42 11.75 -14.16
N LEU A 54 -8.55 10.55 -13.61
CA LEU A 54 -7.46 9.60 -13.48
C LEU A 54 -7.87 8.20 -13.93
N PRO A 55 -6.93 7.41 -14.49
CA PRO A 55 -7.09 5.98 -14.61
C PRO A 55 -7.23 5.35 -13.21
N VAL A 56 -8.10 4.33 -13.09
CA VAL A 56 -8.39 3.65 -11.83
C VAL A 56 -7.78 2.25 -11.84
N LEU A 57 -7.04 1.92 -10.79
CA LEU A 57 -6.47 0.60 -10.57
C LEU A 57 -7.21 -0.09 -9.41
N PRO A 58 -8.03 -1.11 -9.70
CA PRO A 58 -8.63 -1.94 -8.66
C PRO A 58 -7.61 -2.86 -8.01
N VAL A 59 -7.57 -2.86 -6.66
CA VAL A 59 -6.75 -3.76 -5.86
C VAL A 59 -7.63 -4.62 -4.96
N ARG A 60 -7.19 -5.86 -4.61
CA ARG A 60 -8.02 -6.84 -3.92
C ARG A 60 -7.97 -6.70 -2.40
N ASP A 61 -6.77 -6.70 -1.87
CA ASP A 61 -6.45 -6.99 -0.47
C ASP A 61 -5.60 -5.91 0.20
N VAL A 62 -5.45 -4.78 -0.45
CA VAL A 62 -4.63 -3.67 0.08
C VAL A 62 -5.36 -2.34 -0.02
N VAL A 63 -5.26 -1.56 1.03
CA VAL A 63 -5.64 -0.13 1.06
C VAL A 63 -4.36 0.68 1.19
N ILE A 64 -4.19 1.63 0.29
CA ILE A 64 -3.00 2.49 0.27
C ILE A 64 -3.32 3.77 1.04
N PHE A 65 -2.49 4.10 2.02
CA PHE A 65 -2.56 5.36 2.74
C PHE A 65 -1.59 6.39 2.16
N ASN A 66 -1.77 7.66 2.51
CA ASN A 66 -0.83 8.71 2.13
C ASN A 66 0.58 8.37 2.62
N TYR A 67 1.58 8.79 1.87
CA TYR A 67 3.00 8.57 2.13
C TYR A 67 3.47 7.10 2.05
N MET A 68 2.57 6.15 1.91
CA MET A 68 2.90 4.72 1.80
C MET A 68 3.60 4.44 0.47
N ILE A 69 4.75 3.77 0.52
CA ILE A 69 5.47 3.29 -0.66
C ILE A 69 5.39 1.78 -0.70
N LEU A 70 4.85 1.23 -1.78
CA LEU A 70 4.76 -0.22 -1.92
C LEU A 70 4.82 -0.67 -3.38
N PRO A 71 5.31 -1.90 -3.62
CA PRO A 71 5.24 -2.53 -4.93
C PRO A 71 3.85 -3.15 -5.15
N LEU A 72 3.27 -2.93 -6.33
CA LEU A 72 2.05 -3.58 -6.79
C LEU A 72 2.36 -4.49 -7.97
N PHE A 73 1.80 -5.71 -7.94
CA PHE A 73 1.90 -6.68 -9.02
C PHE A 73 0.59 -6.69 -9.83
N ILE A 74 0.70 -6.37 -11.10
CA ILE A 74 -0.45 -6.16 -11.99
C ILE A 74 -0.42 -7.19 -13.08
N GLY A 75 -1.47 -8.02 -13.16
CA GLY A 75 -1.61 -9.07 -14.16
C GLY A 75 -2.88 -8.96 -15.01
N ARG A 76 -3.88 -8.16 -14.60
CA ARG A 76 -5.11 -7.95 -15.35
C ARG A 76 -4.85 -7.00 -16.53
N GLU A 77 -5.31 -7.35 -17.73
CA GLU A 77 -5.10 -6.55 -18.93
C GLU A 77 -5.61 -5.11 -18.78
N LYS A 78 -6.85 -4.91 -18.27
CA LYS A 78 -7.41 -3.59 -18.00
C LYS A 78 -6.54 -2.75 -17.04
N SER A 79 -5.97 -3.41 -16.02
CA SER A 79 -5.10 -2.75 -15.06
C SER A 79 -3.75 -2.36 -15.66
N VAL A 80 -3.18 -3.19 -16.53
CA VAL A 80 -1.94 -2.87 -17.27
C VAL A 80 -2.18 -1.68 -18.19
N GLN A 81 -3.31 -1.63 -18.89
CA GLN A 81 -3.69 -0.49 -19.76
C GLN A 81 -3.89 0.79 -18.94
N ALA A 82 -4.50 0.72 -17.75
CA ALA A 82 -4.63 1.86 -16.84
C ALA A 82 -3.27 2.42 -16.43
N VAL A 83 -2.31 1.55 -16.10
CA VAL A 83 -0.93 1.97 -15.77
C VAL A 83 -0.23 2.59 -16.96
N ASP A 84 -0.35 2.00 -18.17
CA ASP A 84 0.25 2.57 -19.37
C ASP A 84 -0.35 3.95 -19.72
N ALA A 85 -1.65 4.15 -19.48
CA ALA A 85 -2.30 5.45 -19.62
C ALA A 85 -1.78 6.46 -18.58
N ALA A 86 -1.68 6.07 -17.32
CA ALA A 86 -1.17 6.91 -16.25
C ALA A 86 0.27 7.37 -16.52
N LEU A 87 1.14 6.48 -17.01
CA LEU A 87 2.54 6.82 -17.34
C LEU A 87 2.66 7.87 -18.43
N LYS A 88 1.69 7.93 -19.35
CA LYS A 88 1.64 8.94 -20.43
C LYS A 88 1.07 10.28 -19.95
N ALA A 89 0.29 10.28 -18.87
CA ALA A 89 -0.49 11.41 -18.37
C ALA A 89 -0.02 11.93 -17.01
N GLY A 90 1.30 11.97 -16.74
CA GLY A 90 1.84 12.57 -15.51
C GLY A 90 2.07 11.58 -14.35
N ARG A 91 1.93 10.28 -14.61
CA ARG A 91 2.21 9.18 -13.64
C ARG A 91 1.28 9.10 -12.43
N HIS A 92 0.16 9.81 -12.43
CA HIS A 92 -0.85 9.71 -11.39
C HIS A 92 -1.86 8.62 -11.72
N LEU A 93 -2.25 7.85 -10.72
CA LEU A 93 -3.17 6.74 -10.81
C LEU A 93 -4.04 6.72 -9.56
N LEU A 94 -5.34 6.48 -9.69
CA LEU A 94 -6.20 6.28 -8.53
C LEU A 94 -6.24 4.79 -8.19
N VAL A 95 -5.79 4.43 -7.00
CA VAL A 95 -5.89 3.05 -6.49
C VAL A 95 -7.10 2.94 -5.59
N CYS A 96 -8.00 2.00 -5.90
CA CYS A 96 -9.21 1.73 -5.12
C CYS A 96 -9.29 0.26 -4.74
N ALA A 97 -9.63 -0.01 -3.49
CA ALA A 97 -9.89 -1.36 -3.03
C ALA A 97 -11.21 -1.89 -3.59
N GLN A 98 -11.26 -3.20 -3.85
CA GLN A 98 -12.48 -3.91 -4.17
C GLN A 98 -13.25 -4.23 -2.89
N LYS A 99 -14.61 -4.21 -2.98
CA LYS A 99 -15.47 -4.64 -1.88
C LYS A 99 -15.40 -6.15 -1.66
N GLU A 100 -15.25 -6.90 -2.77
CA GLU A 100 -15.15 -8.35 -2.77
C GLU A 100 -13.83 -8.78 -3.43
N GLU A 101 -12.96 -9.46 -2.69
CA GLU A 101 -11.65 -9.91 -3.18
C GLU A 101 -11.76 -10.94 -4.31
N SER A 102 -12.84 -11.72 -4.34
CA SER A 102 -13.09 -12.79 -5.30
C SER A 102 -13.43 -12.30 -6.71
N THR A 103 -13.75 -11.02 -6.89
CA THR A 103 -14.15 -10.47 -8.19
C THR A 103 -12.95 -10.32 -9.12
N ASP A 104 -12.94 -11.06 -10.24
CA ASP A 104 -11.82 -11.02 -11.19
C ASP A 104 -11.84 -9.80 -12.11
N ASP A 105 -13.01 -9.39 -12.60
CA ASP A 105 -13.19 -8.19 -13.45
C ASP A 105 -14.12 -7.18 -12.76
N PRO A 106 -13.60 -6.39 -11.79
CA PRO A 106 -14.42 -5.49 -11.00
C PRO A 106 -15.00 -4.38 -11.87
N GLN A 107 -16.29 -4.15 -11.70
CA GLN A 107 -17.03 -3.06 -12.29
C GLN A 107 -17.07 -1.85 -11.32
N PRO A 108 -17.48 -0.67 -11.74
CA PRO A 108 -17.57 0.52 -10.89
C PRO A 108 -18.25 0.31 -9.53
N GLN A 109 -19.33 -0.47 -9.49
CA GLN A 109 -20.09 -0.75 -8.25
C GLN A 109 -19.35 -1.67 -7.27
N ASP A 110 -18.36 -2.42 -7.75
CA ASP A 110 -17.57 -3.36 -6.94
C ASP A 110 -16.40 -2.68 -6.22
N LEU A 111 -16.19 -1.39 -6.47
CA LEU A 111 -15.14 -0.58 -5.88
C LEU A 111 -15.68 0.29 -4.75
N TYR A 112 -14.81 0.62 -3.80
CA TYR A 112 -15.07 1.67 -2.83
C TYR A 112 -15.05 3.05 -3.50
N ALA A 113 -15.82 3.99 -2.96
CA ALA A 113 -15.92 5.33 -3.51
C ALA A 113 -14.71 6.23 -3.20
N VAL A 114 -13.97 5.90 -2.16
CA VAL A 114 -12.75 6.62 -1.77
C VAL A 114 -11.55 5.73 -2.04
N GLY A 115 -10.57 6.29 -2.70
CA GLY A 115 -9.29 5.65 -2.98
C GLY A 115 -8.13 6.61 -2.72
N THR A 116 -6.94 6.17 -3.06
CA THR A 116 -5.73 6.98 -2.93
C THR A 116 -5.13 7.26 -4.30
N VAL A 117 -4.92 8.53 -4.58
CA VAL A 117 -4.10 8.96 -5.72
C VAL A 117 -2.66 8.59 -5.39
N VAL A 118 -2.05 7.82 -6.28
CA VAL A 118 -0.66 7.41 -6.15
C VAL A 118 0.15 7.96 -7.31
N GLN A 119 1.43 8.21 -7.06
CA GLN A 119 2.41 8.49 -8.09
C GLN A 119 3.23 7.24 -8.40
N ILE A 120 3.33 6.89 -9.68
CA ILE A 120 4.15 5.77 -10.15
C ILE A 120 5.61 6.21 -10.17
N MET A 121 6.41 5.69 -9.26
CA MET A 121 7.84 5.99 -9.14
C MET A 121 8.66 5.16 -10.13
N ARG A 122 8.38 3.86 -10.20
CA ARG A 122 9.08 2.91 -11.09
C ARG A 122 8.13 1.89 -11.67
N MET A 123 8.45 1.41 -12.86
CA MET A 123 7.76 0.29 -13.51
C MET A 123 8.77 -0.72 -14.04
N LEU A 124 8.49 -2.00 -13.84
CA LEU A 124 9.24 -3.13 -14.38
C LEU A 124 8.26 -4.05 -15.12
N LYS A 125 8.51 -4.29 -16.40
CA LYS A 125 7.77 -5.31 -17.17
C LYS A 125 8.40 -6.68 -16.90
N MET A 126 7.56 -7.65 -16.56
CA MET A 126 7.98 -9.02 -16.31
C MET A 126 7.83 -9.87 -17.60
N PRO A 127 8.59 -10.97 -17.74
CA PRO A 127 8.54 -11.81 -18.95
C PRO A 127 7.16 -12.42 -19.24
N ASP A 128 6.32 -12.58 -18.21
CA ASP A 128 4.98 -13.16 -18.25
C ASP A 128 3.85 -12.15 -18.52
N SER A 129 4.17 -11.02 -19.11
CA SER A 129 3.24 -9.91 -19.38
C SER A 129 2.66 -9.22 -18.13
N ARG A 130 3.07 -9.62 -16.92
CA ARG A 130 2.75 -8.90 -15.69
C ARG A 130 3.63 -7.66 -15.56
N VAL A 131 3.14 -6.70 -14.81
CA VAL A 131 3.84 -5.44 -14.54
C VAL A 131 3.98 -5.28 -13.04
N LYS A 132 5.20 -4.99 -12.59
CA LYS A 132 5.47 -4.57 -11.21
C LYS A 132 5.68 -3.06 -11.21
N ILE A 133 4.87 -2.34 -10.44
CA ILE A 133 5.02 -0.90 -10.24
C ILE A 133 5.37 -0.62 -8.79
N LEU A 134 6.24 0.36 -8.57
CA LEU A 134 6.46 0.97 -7.26
C LEU A 134 5.66 2.26 -7.22
N VAL A 135 4.74 2.36 -6.26
CA VAL A 135 3.86 3.51 -6.11
C VAL A 135 4.05 4.18 -4.76
N GLN A 136 3.79 5.49 -4.72
CA GLN A 136 3.74 6.27 -3.51
C GLN A 136 2.37 6.93 -3.37
N GLY A 137 1.73 6.78 -2.19
CA GLY A 137 0.49 7.45 -1.87
C GLY A 137 0.69 8.97 -1.73
N VAL A 138 -0.12 9.74 -2.46
CA VAL A 138 -0.02 11.21 -2.52
C VAL A 138 -1.18 11.88 -1.79
N SER A 139 -2.41 11.52 -2.14
CA SER A 139 -3.61 12.14 -1.60
C SER A 139 -4.79 11.17 -1.65
N ARG A 140 -5.69 11.31 -0.70
CA ARG A 140 -7.00 10.64 -0.76
C ARG A 140 -7.89 11.36 -1.76
N ALA A 141 -8.72 10.61 -2.46
CA ALA A 141 -9.69 11.20 -3.38
C ALA A 141 -10.98 10.39 -3.42
N ARG A 142 -12.08 11.08 -3.64
CA ARG A 142 -13.41 10.51 -3.84
C ARG A 142 -13.72 10.40 -5.32
N ILE A 143 -14.20 9.26 -5.75
CA ILE A 143 -14.73 9.08 -7.11
C ILE A 143 -16.10 9.77 -7.18
N THR A 144 -16.23 10.72 -8.09
CA THR A 144 -17.51 11.40 -8.35
C THR A 144 -18.26 10.74 -9.49
N GLN A 145 -17.56 10.32 -10.53
CA GLN A 145 -18.16 9.70 -11.70
C GLN A 145 -17.14 8.83 -12.45
N PHE A 146 -17.53 7.62 -12.85
CA PHE A 146 -16.76 6.86 -13.83
C PHE A 146 -17.05 7.38 -15.23
N ARG A 147 -16.01 7.71 -15.97
CA ARG A 147 -16.09 8.22 -17.36
C ARG A 147 -15.91 7.12 -18.38
N GLN A 148 -15.15 6.11 -18.03
CA GLN A 148 -14.81 5.00 -18.91
C GLN A 148 -14.71 3.70 -18.11
N VAL A 149 -15.12 2.59 -18.74
CA VAL A 149 -15.00 1.23 -18.19
C VAL A 149 -14.12 0.34 -19.06
N ASN A 150 -14.06 0.63 -20.35
CA ASN A 150 -13.23 -0.06 -21.34
C ASN A 150 -12.46 0.98 -22.17
N PRO A 151 -11.17 0.74 -22.52
CA PRO A 151 -10.39 -0.48 -22.28
C PRO A 151 -9.87 -0.60 -20.85
N TYR A 152 -9.92 0.44 -20.03
CA TYR A 152 -9.59 0.47 -18.60
C TYR A 152 -10.57 1.38 -17.87
N LEU A 153 -10.61 1.28 -16.54
CA LEU A 153 -11.43 2.15 -15.71
C LEU A 153 -10.80 3.54 -15.62
N GLU A 154 -11.60 4.57 -15.87
CA GLU A 154 -11.23 5.97 -15.70
C GLU A 154 -12.33 6.71 -14.94
N ALA A 155 -11.97 7.54 -13.99
CA ALA A 155 -12.92 8.25 -13.16
C ALA A 155 -12.55 9.73 -12.98
N GLN A 156 -13.59 10.53 -12.84
CA GLN A 156 -13.47 11.87 -12.29
C GLN A 156 -13.38 11.78 -10.78
N ILE A 157 -12.46 12.54 -10.21
CA ILE A 157 -12.15 12.52 -8.79
C ILE A 157 -12.22 13.90 -8.18
N ASP A 158 -12.51 13.91 -6.87
CA ASP A 158 -12.38 15.07 -5.99
C ASP A 158 -11.34 14.75 -4.91
N PRO A 159 -10.19 15.45 -4.87
CA PRO A 159 -9.22 15.29 -3.79
C PRO A 159 -9.85 15.66 -2.44
N ILE A 160 -9.63 14.81 -1.43
CA ILE A 160 -10.10 15.06 -0.06
C ILE A 160 -9.04 15.91 0.64
N ALA A 161 -9.39 17.18 0.90
CA ALA A 161 -8.51 18.09 1.61
C ALA A 161 -8.38 17.69 3.09
N GLU A 162 -7.16 17.68 3.59
CA GLU A 162 -6.92 17.50 5.03
C GLU A 162 -7.31 18.78 5.77
N GLN A 163 -8.22 18.65 6.74
CA GLN A 163 -8.58 19.75 7.62
C GLN A 163 -7.76 19.65 8.90
N ALA A 164 -7.06 20.72 9.26
CA ALA A 164 -6.36 20.75 10.55
C ALA A 164 -7.41 20.75 11.68
N PRO A 165 -7.43 19.76 12.57
CA PRO A 165 -8.33 19.78 13.71
C PRO A 165 -7.93 20.89 14.69
N PRO A 166 -8.88 21.42 15.49
CA PRO A 166 -8.54 22.38 16.53
C PRO A 166 -7.56 21.74 17.54
N ALA A 167 -6.53 22.50 17.89
CA ALA A 167 -5.58 22.07 18.90
C ALA A 167 -6.27 22.16 20.28
N ASP A 168 -6.63 21.00 20.83
CA ASP A 168 -7.18 20.88 22.17
C ASP A 168 -6.47 19.77 22.96
N THR A 169 -6.74 19.71 24.26
CA THR A 169 -6.16 18.70 25.16
C THR A 169 -6.57 17.28 24.79
N THR A 170 -7.71 17.10 24.12
CA THR A 170 -8.21 15.81 23.66
C THR A 170 -7.33 15.28 22.52
N LEU A 171 -7.00 16.15 21.57
CA LEU A 171 -6.10 15.80 20.47
C LEU A 171 -4.70 15.43 20.99
N GLU A 172 -4.14 16.22 21.92
CA GLU A 172 -2.83 15.91 22.51
C GLU A 172 -2.81 14.57 23.24
N ALA A 173 -3.86 14.28 24.02
CA ALA A 173 -4.01 13.01 24.72
C ALA A 173 -4.12 11.83 23.73
N LEU A 174 -4.85 12.00 22.63
CA LEU A 174 -5.03 10.97 21.61
C LEU A 174 -3.73 10.72 20.83
N LEU A 175 -3.01 11.77 20.44
CA LEU A 175 -1.69 11.65 19.79
C LEU A 175 -0.72 10.86 20.66
N ARG A 176 -0.68 11.17 21.98
CA ARG A 176 0.13 10.43 22.93
C ARG A 176 -0.27 8.97 23.02
N SER A 177 -1.58 8.70 23.15
CA SER A 177 -2.11 7.34 23.22
C SER A 177 -1.73 6.51 21.99
N VAL A 178 -1.91 7.06 20.80
CA VAL A 178 -1.56 6.37 19.52
C VAL A 178 -0.07 6.06 19.47
N ARG A 179 0.80 7.01 19.85
CA ARG A 179 2.26 6.77 19.89
C ARG A 179 2.62 5.65 20.87
N GLU A 180 2.11 5.71 22.11
CA GLU A 180 2.36 4.69 23.14
C GLU A 180 1.86 3.29 22.72
N GLN A 181 0.67 3.18 22.15
CA GLN A 181 0.14 1.91 21.66
C GLN A 181 0.92 1.39 20.46
N SER A 182 1.31 2.27 19.54
CA SER A 182 2.15 1.89 18.38
C SER A 182 3.51 1.34 18.83
N GLU A 183 4.16 1.97 19.82
CA GLU A 183 5.40 1.47 20.40
C GLU A 183 5.24 0.08 21.00
N LYS A 184 4.14 -0.18 21.73
CA LYS A 184 3.82 -1.50 22.28
C LYS A 184 3.66 -2.56 21.18
N VAL A 185 2.88 -2.25 20.13
CA VAL A 185 2.67 -3.17 19.00
C VAL A 185 3.99 -3.46 18.29
N LEU A 186 4.83 -2.45 18.06
CA LEU A 186 6.15 -2.64 17.45
C LEU A 186 7.05 -3.50 18.31
N ALA A 187 7.04 -3.29 19.64
CA ALA A 187 7.81 -4.11 20.58
C ALA A 187 7.35 -5.58 20.57
N LEU A 188 6.05 -5.83 20.61
CA LEU A 188 5.47 -7.17 20.55
C LEU A 188 5.79 -7.90 19.22
N ARG A 189 5.93 -7.15 18.12
CA ARG A 189 6.31 -7.69 16.82
C ARG A 189 7.83 -7.82 16.63
N GLY A 190 8.65 -7.38 17.58
CA GLY A 190 10.11 -7.36 17.48
C GLY A 190 10.65 -6.37 16.44
N LEU A 191 9.88 -5.32 16.11
CA LEU A 191 10.19 -4.29 15.11
C LEU A 191 10.57 -2.95 15.75
N SER A 192 10.78 -2.91 17.07
CA SER A 192 11.13 -1.71 17.81
C SER A 192 12.58 -1.33 17.52
N SER A 193 12.81 -0.41 16.59
CA SER A 193 14.12 0.21 16.35
C SER A 193 14.09 1.69 16.72
N PRO A 194 15.21 2.29 17.16
CA PRO A 194 15.27 3.72 17.47
C PRO A 194 14.82 4.61 16.29
N ASP A 195 15.14 4.22 15.07
CA ASP A 195 14.78 4.97 13.86
C ASP A 195 13.26 5.00 13.64
N VAL A 196 12.59 3.85 13.78
CA VAL A 196 11.13 3.76 13.64
C VAL A 196 10.40 4.54 14.72
N LEU A 197 10.89 4.45 15.97
CA LEU A 197 10.33 5.22 17.09
C LEU A 197 10.54 6.73 16.90
N GLY A 198 11.72 7.13 16.41
CA GLY A 198 12.03 8.53 16.09
C GLY A 198 11.09 9.11 15.05
N VAL A 199 10.73 8.35 14.01
CA VAL A 199 9.76 8.76 13.00
C VAL A 199 8.37 8.96 13.61
N LEU A 200 7.89 8.02 14.44
CA LEU A 200 6.58 8.13 15.11
C LEU A 200 6.50 9.34 16.05
N GLN A 201 7.57 9.62 16.78
CA GLN A 201 7.63 10.76 17.70
C GLN A 201 7.74 12.09 16.99
N GLY A 202 8.35 12.14 15.81
CA GLY A 202 8.56 13.36 15.02
C GLY A 202 7.35 13.79 14.17
N VAL A 203 6.25 13.02 14.13
CA VAL A 203 5.05 13.36 13.36
C VAL A 203 4.02 14.02 14.27
N ASP A 204 3.82 15.34 14.15
CA ASP A 204 2.86 16.11 14.94
C ASP A 204 1.49 16.27 14.26
N ASP A 205 1.43 16.13 12.94
CA ASP A 205 0.17 16.17 12.21
C ASP A 205 -0.66 14.90 12.48
N PRO A 206 -1.90 15.03 12.99
CA PRO A 206 -2.73 13.90 13.39
C PRO A 206 -3.15 13.03 12.22
N GLY A 207 -3.41 13.61 11.05
CA GLY A 207 -3.76 12.88 9.84
C GLY A 207 -2.59 12.05 9.33
N ARG A 208 -1.40 12.66 9.30
CA ARG A 208 -0.17 11.97 8.90
C ARG A 208 0.21 10.86 9.86
N LEU A 209 0.05 11.07 11.16
CA LEU A 209 0.30 10.02 12.16
C LEU A 209 -0.67 8.86 11.98
N ALA A 210 -1.97 9.13 11.80
CA ALA A 210 -2.97 8.10 11.56
C ALA A 210 -2.64 7.27 10.31
N ASP A 211 -2.32 7.92 9.19
CA ASP A 211 -1.99 7.26 7.93
C ASP A 211 -0.71 6.41 8.06
N LEU A 212 0.32 6.95 8.72
CA LEU A 212 1.59 6.24 8.95
C LEU A 212 1.40 4.98 9.79
N VAL A 213 0.61 5.08 10.85
CA VAL A 213 0.33 3.94 11.73
C VAL A 213 -0.54 2.92 11.01
N ALA A 214 -1.64 3.35 10.36
CA ALA A 214 -2.55 2.49 9.61
C ALA A 214 -1.83 1.69 8.51
N ALA A 215 -0.87 2.32 7.80
CA ALA A 215 -0.05 1.67 6.78
C ALA A 215 0.78 0.48 7.30
N ASN A 216 1.08 0.47 8.60
CA ASN A 216 1.90 -0.56 9.25
C ASN A 216 1.09 -1.56 10.10
N MET A 217 -0.23 -1.38 10.18
CA MET A 217 -1.12 -2.29 10.91
C MET A 217 -1.57 -3.45 10.02
N ARG A 218 -1.90 -4.57 10.67
CA ARG A 218 -2.52 -5.71 10.01
C ARG A 218 -4.03 -5.62 10.20
N MET A 219 -4.72 -5.15 9.18
CA MET A 219 -6.18 -4.97 9.19
C MET A 219 -6.81 -5.66 7.99
N LYS A 220 -8.08 -6.00 8.11
CA LYS A 220 -8.87 -6.41 6.96
C LYS A 220 -9.10 -5.22 6.04
N THR A 221 -9.27 -5.48 4.74
CA THR A 221 -9.49 -4.43 3.73
C THR A 221 -10.64 -3.49 4.11
N ALA A 222 -11.76 -4.02 4.63
CA ALA A 222 -12.89 -3.20 5.05
C ALA A 222 -12.58 -2.28 6.24
N GLU A 223 -11.77 -2.74 7.19
CA GLU A 223 -11.36 -1.94 8.36
C GLU A 223 -10.38 -0.82 7.93
N ALA A 224 -9.39 -1.17 7.12
CA ALA A 224 -8.45 -0.19 6.57
C ALA A 224 -9.16 0.85 5.69
N GLN A 225 -10.16 0.42 4.92
CA GLN A 225 -10.99 1.31 4.11
C GLN A 225 -11.80 2.28 4.98
N GLY A 226 -12.36 1.81 6.10
CA GLY A 226 -13.06 2.69 7.06
C GLY A 226 -12.17 3.80 7.61
N ILE A 227 -10.88 3.51 7.87
CA ILE A 227 -9.89 4.52 8.27
C ILE A 227 -9.60 5.49 7.11
N LEU A 228 -9.44 4.99 5.89
CA LEU A 228 -9.18 5.82 4.71
C LEU A 228 -10.34 6.79 4.41
N GLU A 229 -11.58 6.35 4.62
CA GLU A 229 -12.81 7.12 4.38
C GLU A 229 -13.08 8.19 5.44
N ALA A 230 -12.49 8.08 6.64
CA ALA A 230 -12.65 9.08 7.68
C ALA A 230 -12.03 10.42 7.24
N GLU A 231 -12.90 11.42 6.96
CA GLU A 231 -12.47 12.73 6.44
C GLU A 231 -11.75 13.54 7.50
N ASN A 232 -12.29 13.54 8.73
CA ASN A 232 -11.71 14.26 9.84
C ASN A 232 -10.47 13.53 10.38
N PRO A 233 -9.29 14.17 10.46
CA PRO A 233 -8.09 13.57 11.00
C PRO A 233 -8.22 13.05 12.43
N LEU A 234 -9.05 13.72 13.26
CA LEU A 234 -9.30 13.28 14.63
C LEU A 234 -10.05 11.94 14.66
N ASP A 235 -11.12 11.81 13.85
CA ASP A 235 -11.89 10.56 13.77
C ASP A 235 -11.03 9.42 13.23
N ARG A 236 -10.19 9.71 12.24
CA ARG A 236 -9.23 8.76 11.68
C ARG A 236 -8.24 8.27 12.74
N LEU A 237 -7.70 9.21 13.53
CA LEU A 237 -6.78 8.89 14.62
C LEU A 237 -7.45 8.07 15.74
N MET A 238 -8.73 8.35 16.05
CA MET A 238 -9.52 7.55 16.99
C MET A 238 -9.75 6.12 16.52
N LEU A 239 -10.06 5.92 15.24
CA LEU A 239 -10.20 4.59 14.65
C LEU A 239 -8.89 3.80 14.74
N VAL A 240 -7.78 4.43 14.38
CA VAL A 240 -6.44 3.84 14.49
C VAL A 240 -6.13 3.44 15.93
N ASN A 241 -6.40 4.33 16.91
CA ASN A 241 -6.19 4.05 18.34
C ASN A 241 -6.99 2.83 18.82
N THR A 242 -8.25 2.73 18.38
CA THR A 242 -9.11 1.58 18.72
C THR A 242 -8.55 0.27 18.17
N HIS A 243 -8.09 0.26 16.93
CA HIS A 243 -7.46 -0.92 16.33
C HIS A 243 -6.15 -1.29 17.01
N LEU A 244 -5.30 -0.32 17.38
CA LEU A 244 -4.07 -0.55 18.13
C LEU A 244 -4.33 -1.18 19.49
N GLN A 245 -5.33 -0.68 20.23
CA GLN A 245 -5.72 -1.23 21.53
C GLN A 245 -6.14 -2.70 21.40
N HIS A 246 -6.98 -3.00 20.42
CA HIS A 246 -7.40 -4.37 20.16
C HIS A 246 -6.21 -5.28 19.79
N GLU A 247 -5.27 -4.80 18.99
CA GLU A 247 -4.09 -5.56 18.62
C GLU A 247 -3.18 -5.87 19.83
N VAL A 248 -3.01 -4.89 20.73
CA VAL A 248 -2.28 -5.08 21.97
C VAL A 248 -2.97 -6.09 22.89
N GLU A 249 -4.31 -6.02 23.02
CA GLU A 249 -5.08 -6.98 23.81
C GLU A 249 -4.92 -8.40 23.28
N VAL A 250 -5.08 -8.59 21.97
CA VAL A 250 -4.93 -9.93 21.34
C VAL A 250 -3.51 -10.48 21.47
N ALA A 251 -2.49 -9.62 21.40
CA ALA A 251 -1.10 -10.05 21.49
C ALA A 251 -0.62 -10.35 22.93
N THR A 252 -1.40 -9.94 23.95
CA THR A 252 -1.07 -10.16 25.38
C THR A 252 -1.80 -11.35 26.01
N VAL A 253 -2.71 -12.01 25.30
CA VAL A 253 -3.40 -13.24 25.69
C VAL A 253 -2.61 -14.47 25.26
#